data_1d2b15dc6fcb956eab841dee55a0ef55
#
_entry.id   1d2b15dc6fcb956eab841dee55a0ef55
#
_cell.length_a   1.000
_cell.length_b   1.000
_cell.length_c   1.000
_cell.angle_alpha   90.00
_cell.angle_beta   90.00
_cell.angle_gamma   90.00
#
_symmetry.space_group_name_H-M   'P 1'
#
loop_
_entity.id
_entity.type
_entity.pdbx_description
1 polymer ?
#
loop_
_entity_poly.entity_id
_entity_poly.type
_entity_poly.pdbx_seq_one_letter_code
_entity_poly.pdbx_strand_id
1 'polypeptide(L)'
;MKKTVIALLALLASSTSLAATPWQKITQPISGSPQSIGAFANGCIVGAQALPLNATGYQVMRTDQRRYFGHPDLVQFIQRLSLQAHNKGMGTVLIGDMGMPAGGRFNGGHASHQTGLDVDIFLQLPKARWSSAQLLKPQALDLVSRDGKRVVPSLWSQDVSSMIKLAAKDNDVTRIFVNPAIKQQLCLDAGTDRDWLRKVRPWFQHRAHMHVRLKCPAN
;
A
#
# COMPACT_ATOMS: atom_id res chain seq x y z
N MET A 1 -47.65 -28.69 54.22
CA MET A 1 -46.35 -28.09 53.75
C MET A 1 -46.19 -28.47 52.30
N LYS A 2 -46.45 -27.54 51.37
CA LYS A 2 -46.27 -27.72 49.89
C LYS A 2 -44.92 -27.21 49.51
N LYS A 3 -44.04 -28.08 48.99
CA LYS A 3 -42.73 -27.70 48.48
C LYS A 3 -42.89 -27.31 47.01
N THR A 4 -42.69 -26.02 46.70
CA THR A 4 -42.67 -25.49 45.34
C THR A 4 -41.25 -25.69 44.77
N VAL A 5 -41.10 -26.48 43.69
CA VAL A 5 -39.86 -26.67 42.96
C VAL A 5 -39.84 -25.62 41.83
N ILE A 6 -38.91 -24.68 41.93
CA ILE A 6 -38.65 -23.68 40.85
C ILE A 6 -37.63 -24.30 39.91
N ALA A 7 -38.08 -24.64 38.70
CA ALA A 7 -37.21 -25.09 37.64
C ALA A 7 -36.58 -23.88 36.96
N LEU A 8 -35.25 -23.71 37.10
CA LEU A 8 -34.48 -22.67 36.46
C LEU A 8 -34.15 -23.11 35.02
N LEU A 9 -34.84 -22.55 34.02
CA LEU A 9 -34.48 -22.74 32.61
C LEU A 9 -33.27 -21.88 32.28
N ALA A 10 -32.11 -22.48 32.14
CA ALA A 10 -30.93 -21.83 31.63
C ALA A 10 -31.05 -21.69 30.10
N LEU A 11 -31.30 -20.49 29.58
CA LEU A 11 -31.16 -20.16 28.15
C LEU A 11 -29.69 -20.18 27.79
N LEU A 12 -29.24 -21.21 27.11
CA LEU A 12 -27.96 -21.26 26.42
C LEU A 12 -28.03 -20.34 25.18
N ALA A 13 -27.60 -19.09 25.31
CA ALA A 13 -27.39 -18.22 24.20
C ALA A 13 -26.18 -18.74 23.43
N SER A 14 -26.39 -19.47 22.34
CA SER A 14 -25.37 -19.85 21.38
C SER A 14 -24.90 -18.60 20.67
N SER A 15 -23.80 -17.99 21.12
CA SER A 15 -23.11 -16.95 20.41
C SER A 15 -22.48 -17.56 19.15
N THR A 16 -23.13 -17.42 18.01
CA THR A 16 -22.51 -17.72 16.72
C THR A 16 -21.36 -16.72 16.50
N SER A 17 -20.15 -17.16 16.81
CA SER A 17 -18.94 -16.44 16.43
C SER A 17 -18.90 -16.38 14.90
N LEU A 18 -19.15 -15.21 14.31
CA LEU A 18 -18.88 -14.96 12.91
C LEU A 18 -17.37 -15.07 12.71
N ALA A 19 -16.92 -16.22 12.22
CA ALA A 19 -15.53 -16.41 11.89
C ALA A 19 -15.10 -15.36 10.84
N ALA A 20 -14.04 -14.61 11.13
CA ALA A 20 -13.49 -13.64 10.19
C ALA A 20 -13.13 -14.34 8.87
N THR A 21 -13.41 -13.69 7.73
CA THR A 21 -13.08 -14.24 6.41
C THR A 21 -11.58 -14.51 6.33
N PRO A 22 -11.16 -15.74 5.99
CA PRO A 22 -9.75 -16.09 5.91
C PRO A 22 -9.15 -15.60 4.58
N TRP A 23 -9.04 -14.29 4.41
CA TRP A 23 -8.59 -13.62 3.18
C TRP A 23 -7.30 -14.21 2.60
N GLN A 24 -6.36 -14.63 3.47
CA GLN A 24 -5.06 -15.21 3.07
C GLN A 24 -5.20 -16.58 2.39
N LYS A 25 -6.33 -17.27 2.58
CA LYS A 25 -6.61 -18.56 1.93
C LYS A 25 -7.17 -18.40 0.51
N ILE A 26 -7.61 -17.20 0.15
CA ILE A 26 -8.10 -16.90 -1.19
C ILE A 26 -6.88 -16.67 -2.09
N THR A 27 -6.64 -17.61 -3.00
CA THR A 27 -5.43 -17.64 -3.81
C THR A 27 -5.61 -17.10 -5.23
N GLN A 28 -6.85 -16.84 -5.64
CA GLN A 28 -7.19 -16.30 -6.95
C GLN A 28 -8.14 -15.11 -6.79
N PRO A 29 -8.11 -14.14 -7.70
CA PRO A 29 -9.10 -13.07 -7.73
C PRO A 29 -10.53 -13.62 -7.81
N ILE A 30 -11.45 -12.95 -7.14
CA ILE A 30 -12.88 -13.21 -7.30
C ILE A 30 -13.28 -12.71 -8.68
N SER A 31 -13.88 -13.58 -9.50
CA SER A 31 -14.32 -13.25 -10.86
C SER A 31 -15.46 -12.22 -10.84
N GLY A 32 -15.43 -11.29 -11.79
CA GLY A 32 -16.44 -10.25 -11.94
C GLY A 32 -15.84 -8.95 -12.47
N SER A 33 -16.68 -7.96 -12.74
CA SER A 33 -16.24 -6.61 -13.06
C SER A 33 -15.45 -6.02 -11.90
N PRO A 34 -14.37 -5.25 -12.15
CA PRO A 34 -13.57 -4.67 -11.10
C PRO A 34 -14.39 -3.78 -10.16
N GLN A 35 -14.36 -4.09 -8.86
CA GLN A 35 -15.15 -3.38 -7.84
C GLN A 35 -14.40 -3.34 -6.52
N SER A 36 -14.08 -2.14 -6.06
CA SER A 36 -13.57 -1.90 -4.70
C SER A 36 -14.76 -1.77 -3.75
N ILE A 37 -14.86 -2.63 -2.74
CA ILE A 37 -16.01 -2.76 -1.85
C ILE A 37 -15.61 -2.39 -0.43
N GLY A 38 -16.38 -1.52 0.21
CA GLY A 38 -16.16 -1.08 1.58
C GLY A 38 -15.12 0.03 1.73
N ALA A 39 -14.41 0.07 2.84
CA ALA A 39 -13.40 1.07 3.14
C ALA A 39 -11.98 0.52 3.00
N PHE A 40 -10.98 1.38 2.83
CA PHE A 40 -9.57 0.99 2.68
C PHE A 40 -9.05 0.06 3.79
N ALA A 41 -9.59 0.20 5.01
CA ALA A 41 -9.22 -0.59 6.19
C ALA A 41 -10.29 -1.61 6.61
N ASN A 42 -11.38 -1.70 5.88
CA ASN A 42 -12.45 -2.69 6.08
C ASN A 42 -13.18 -2.91 4.76
N GLY A 43 -12.59 -3.73 3.89
CA GLY A 43 -13.13 -3.93 2.56
C GLY A 43 -12.51 -5.13 1.84
N CYS A 44 -12.89 -5.28 0.58
CA CYS A 44 -12.41 -6.31 -0.32
C CYS A 44 -12.46 -5.81 -1.77
N ILE A 45 -12.08 -6.66 -2.71
CA ILE A 45 -12.13 -6.36 -4.14
C ILE A 45 -12.62 -7.57 -4.94
N VAL A 46 -13.48 -7.32 -5.92
CA VAL A 46 -13.86 -8.25 -6.99
C VAL A 46 -13.13 -7.82 -8.27
N GLY A 47 -12.76 -8.75 -9.13
CA GLY A 47 -12.11 -8.46 -10.41
C GLY A 47 -10.70 -7.87 -10.26
N ALA A 48 -9.99 -8.17 -9.17
CA ALA A 48 -8.61 -7.73 -8.98
C ALA A 48 -7.71 -8.25 -10.10
N GLN A 49 -6.74 -7.45 -10.50
CA GLN A 49 -5.69 -7.83 -11.44
C GLN A 49 -4.34 -7.97 -10.73
N ALA A 50 -3.58 -8.98 -11.14
CA ALA A 50 -2.19 -9.10 -10.73
C ALA A 50 -1.33 -8.07 -11.45
N LEU A 51 -0.50 -7.34 -10.73
CA LEU A 51 0.57 -6.54 -11.34
C LEU A 51 1.62 -7.50 -11.91
N PRO A 52 2.02 -7.38 -13.20
CA PRO A 52 3.18 -8.12 -13.72
C PRO A 52 4.38 -7.93 -12.82
N LEU A 53 5.06 -9.04 -12.47
CA LEU A 53 6.11 -9.00 -11.44
C LEU A 53 7.34 -8.17 -11.84
N ASN A 54 7.54 -8.01 -13.15
CA ASN A 54 8.61 -7.22 -13.74
C ASN A 54 8.12 -6.51 -14.99
N ALA A 55 8.47 -5.25 -15.13
CA ALA A 55 8.29 -4.51 -16.37
C ALA A 55 9.35 -3.39 -16.48
N THR A 56 9.28 -2.60 -17.56
CA THR A 56 10.12 -1.40 -17.71
C THR A 56 9.87 -0.45 -16.55
N GLY A 57 10.92 -0.11 -15.83
CA GLY A 57 10.90 0.88 -14.75
C GLY A 57 10.56 0.34 -13.37
N TYR A 58 10.06 -0.89 -13.21
CA TYR A 58 9.79 -1.41 -11.86
C TYR A 58 10.09 -2.89 -11.67
N GLN A 59 10.11 -3.31 -10.39
CA GLN A 59 10.15 -4.69 -9.94
C GLN A 59 9.27 -4.84 -8.70
N VAL A 60 8.56 -5.97 -8.60
CA VAL A 60 7.72 -6.30 -7.44
C VAL A 60 8.53 -7.08 -6.41
N MET A 61 8.44 -6.66 -5.15
CA MET A 61 9.11 -7.32 -4.02
C MET A 61 8.18 -8.28 -3.28
N ARG A 62 8.77 -9.21 -2.51
CA ARG A 62 8.06 -10.14 -1.60
C ARG A 62 6.90 -10.87 -2.29
N THR A 63 7.17 -11.35 -3.51
CA THR A 63 6.15 -11.98 -4.37
C THR A 63 5.57 -13.27 -3.77
N ASP A 64 6.31 -13.90 -2.84
CA ASP A 64 5.88 -15.03 -2.01
C ASP A 64 4.67 -14.70 -1.13
N GLN A 65 4.51 -13.44 -0.71
CA GLN A 65 3.37 -12.98 0.09
C GLN A 65 2.09 -12.76 -0.73
N ARG A 66 2.18 -12.79 -2.08
CA ARG A 66 1.05 -12.61 -2.99
C ARG A 66 0.24 -11.33 -2.75
N ARG A 67 0.91 -10.24 -2.43
CA ARG A 67 0.33 -8.92 -2.18
C ARG A 67 0.54 -7.95 -3.35
N TYR A 68 0.41 -8.46 -4.58
CA TYR A 68 0.60 -7.70 -5.82
C TYR A 68 -0.66 -7.66 -6.69
N PHE A 69 -1.83 -7.74 -6.06
CA PHE A 69 -3.14 -7.62 -6.71
C PHE A 69 -3.77 -6.28 -6.39
N GLY A 70 -4.52 -5.74 -7.32
CA GLY A 70 -5.23 -4.47 -7.12
C GLY A 70 -6.30 -4.23 -8.18
N HIS A 71 -7.01 -3.11 -8.03
CA HIS A 71 -7.91 -2.61 -9.06
C HIS A 71 -7.12 -2.33 -10.35
N PRO A 72 -7.71 -2.52 -11.54
CA PRO A 72 -7.03 -2.19 -12.81
C PRO A 72 -6.44 -0.78 -12.84
N ASP A 73 -7.13 0.21 -12.27
CA ASP A 73 -6.63 1.59 -12.19
C ASP A 73 -5.33 1.69 -11.39
N LEU A 74 -5.21 0.91 -10.30
CA LEU A 74 -3.98 0.86 -9.51
C LEU A 74 -2.83 0.23 -10.30
N VAL A 75 -3.10 -0.86 -11.03
CA VAL A 75 -2.12 -1.50 -11.90
C VAL A 75 -1.63 -0.51 -12.98
N GLN A 76 -2.55 0.18 -13.63
CA GLN A 76 -2.23 1.18 -14.65
C GLN A 76 -1.46 2.37 -14.07
N PHE A 77 -1.85 2.86 -12.89
CA PHE A 77 -1.12 3.92 -12.20
C PHE A 77 0.35 3.53 -11.95
N ILE A 78 0.60 2.34 -11.41
CA ILE A 78 1.96 1.85 -11.13
C ILE A 78 2.77 1.78 -12.43
N GLN A 79 2.20 1.26 -13.51
CA GLN A 79 2.86 1.17 -14.81
C GLN A 79 3.20 2.55 -15.37
N ARG A 80 2.25 3.51 -15.33
CA ARG A 80 2.48 4.89 -15.78
C ARG A 80 3.57 5.58 -14.97
N LEU A 81 3.48 5.51 -13.64
CA LEU A 81 4.45 6.13 -12.74
C LEU A 81 5.86 5.57 -12.97
N SER A 82 5.97 4.26 -13.05
CA SER A 82 7.25 3.57 -13.22
C SER A 82 7.91 3.86 -14.58
N LEU A 83 7.11 3.91 -15.64
CA LEU A 83 7.60 4.30 -16.97
C LEU A 83 8.09 5.75 -17.01
N GLN A 84 7.35 6.66 -16.36
CA GLN A 84 7.77 8.06 -16.27
C GLN A 84 9.06 8.22 -15.43
N ALA A 85 9.19 7.48 -14.33
CA ALA A 85 10.42 7.48 -13.53
C ALA A 85 11.61 6.93 -14.32
N HIS A 86 11.40 5.83 -15.06
CA HIS A 86 12.42 5.25 -15.93
C HIS A 86 12.89 6.24 -17.01
N ASN A 87 11.97 6.87 -17.72
CA ASN A 87 12.28 7.85 -18.77
C ASN A 87 13.02 9.08 -18.23
N LYS A 88 12.90 9.37 -16.94
CA LYS A 88 13.64 10.44 -16.24
C LYS A 88 14.97 9.94 -15.63
N GLY A 89 15.33 8.68 -15.81
CA GLY A 89 16.57 8.10 -15.28
C GLY A 89 16.61 7.99 -13.75
N MET A 90 15.45 7.99 -13.05
CA MET A 90 15.39 7.94 -11.59
C MET A 90 15.86 6.60 -11.01
N GLY A 91 15.90 5.53 -11.80
CA GLY A 91 16.22 4.17 -11.36
C GLY A 91 15.01 3.25 -11.44
N THR A 92 15.13 2.07 -10.82
CA THR A 92 14.06 1.06 -10.78
C THR A 92 13.13 1.33 -9.60
N VAL A 93 11.83 1.45 -9.87
CA VAL A 93 10.80 1.59 -8.83
C VAL A 93 10.56 0.23 -8.18
N LEU A 94 10.67 0.15 -6.87
CA LEU A 94 10.43 -1.07 -6.11
C LEU A 94 9.02 -1.06 -5.53
N ILE A 95 8.17 -1.96 -6.03
CA ILE A 95 6.78 -2.09 -5.62
C ILE A 95 6.69 -3.06 -4.45
N GLY A 96 6.17 -2.57 -3.34
CA GLY A 96 5.90 -3.34 -2.13
C GLY A 96 4.50 -3.96 -2.12
N ASP A 97 3.81 -3.81 -0.98
CA ASP A 97 2.49 -4.37 -0.83
C ASP A 97 1.42 -3.56 -1.59
N MET A 98 0.58 -4.25 -2.33
CA MET A 98 -0.67 -3.76 -2.91
C MET A 98 -1.84 -4.37 -2.13
N GLY A 99 -2.57 -5.31 -2.70
CA GLY A 99 -3.61 -6.10 -2.07
C GLY A 99 -3.41 -7.59 -2.32
N MET A 100 -4.16 -8.41 -1.58
CA MET A 100 -4.30 -9.85 -1.86
C MET A 100 -5.29 -10.07 -3.03
N PRO A 101 -5.38 -11.29 -3.58
CA PRO A 101 -6.23 -11.60 -4.73
C PRO A 101 -7.70 -11.15 -4.59
N ALA A 102 -8.27 -11.24 -3.41
CA ALA A 102 -9.63 -10.78 -3.09
C ALA A 102 -9.65 -9.55 -2.17
N GLY A 103 -8.50 -8.88 -1.97
CA GLY A 103 -8.35 -7.83 -0.97
C GLY A 103 -8.47 -8.37 0.46
N GLY A 104 -9.12 -7.61 1.33
CA GLY A 104 -9.29 -7.98 2.72
C GLY A 104 -8.03 -7.80 3.57
N ARG A 105 -8.16 -8.07 4.86
CA ARG A 105 -7.13 -7.77 5.86
C ARG A 105 -5.92 -8.72 5.75
N PHE A 106 -4.72 -8.13 5.75
CA PHE A 106 -3.48 -8.89 5.88
C PHE A 106 -3.34 -9.55 7.26
N ASN A 107 -2.59 -10.62 7.33
CA ASN A 107 -2.18 -11.20 8.60
C ASN A 107 -1.00 -10.37 9.18
N GLY A 108 -1.33 -9.26 9.80
CA GLY A 108 -0.37 -8.31 10.40
C GLY A 108 0.18 -7.25 9.44
N GLY A 109 0.77 -6.22 10.00
CA GLY A 109 1.54 -5.17 9.31
C GLY A 109 0.73 -3.95 8.91
N HIS A 110 -0.29 -4.09 8.09
CA HIS A 110 -1.02 -2.97 7.49
C HIS A 110 -2.49 -2.94 7.91
N ALA A 111 -3.01 -1.75 8.19
CA ALA A 111 -4.43 -1.55 8.48
C ALA A 111 -5.28 -1.41 7.21
N SER A 112 -4.69 -0.99 6.10
CA SER A 112 -5.36 -0.75 4.81
C SER A 112 -4.95 -1.79 3.74
N HIS A 113 -4.92 -1.44 2.47
CA HIS A 113 -4.67 -2.33 1.32
C HIS A 113 -5.78 -3.35 1.03
N GLN A 114 -6.98 -3.12 1.57
CA GLN A 114 -8.02 -4.14 1.53
C GLN A 114 -8.90 -4.06 0.28
N THR A 115 -8.97 -2.89 -0.37
CA THR A 115 -9.87 -2.62 -1.50
C THR A 115 -9.16 -2.59 -2.85
N GLY A 116 -7.85 -2.90 -2.89
CA GLY A 116 -7.05 -2.89 -4.13
C GLY A 116 -6.74 -1.50 -4.68
N LEU A 117 -6.83 -0.45 -3.87
CA LEU A 117 -6.55 0.95 -4.27
C LEU A 117 -5.34 1.56 -3.56
N ASP A 118 -4.62 0.77 -2.77
CA ASP A 118 -3.43 1.19 -2.04
C ASP A 118 -2.18 0.45 -2.55
N VAL A 119 -1.04 1.13 -2.58
CA VAL A 119 0.27 0.53 -2.87
C VAL A 119 1.36 1.18 -2.05
N ASP A 120 2.27 0.37 -1.53
CA ASP A 120 3.54 0.81 -0.96
C ASP A 120 4.61 0.83 -2.04
N ILE A 121 5.24 1.98 -2.24
CA ILE A 121 6.35 2.18 -3.18
C ILE A 121 7.58 2.58 -2.38
N PHE A 122 8.63 1.77 -2.47
CA PHE A 122 9.85 2.05 -1.74
C PHE A 122 10.59 3.25 -2.30
N LEU A 123 11.16 4.06 -1.41
CA LEU A 123 11.88 5.29 -1.76
C LEU A 123 13.34 5.02 -2.15
N GLN A 124 13.78 3.79 -2.05
CA GLN A 124 15.04 3.32 -2.61
C GLN A 124 14.87 3.10 -4.12
N LEU A 125 15.66 3.79 -4.93
CA LEU A 125 15.60 3.78 -6.39
C LEU A 125 16.91 3.22 -6.97
N PRO A 126 17.13 1.88 -6.95
CA PRO A 126 18.37 1.30 -7.44
C PRO A 126 18.56 1.57 -8.93
N LYS A 127 19.77 1.93 -9.33
CA LYS A 127 20.12 2.13 -10.76
C LYS A 127 20.23 0.80 -11.52
N ALA A 128 20.69 -0.24 -10.84
CA ALA A 128 20.67 -1.61 -11.38
C ALA A 128 19.45 -2.37 -10.85
N ARG A 129 18.90 -3.27 -11.66
CA ARG A 129 17.81 -4.14 -11.24
C ARG A 129 18.26 -5.09 -10.12
N TRP A 130 17.40 -5.32 -9.17
CA TRP A 130 17.63 -6.27 -8.09
C TRP A 130 17.50 -7.71 -8.55
N SER A 131 18.33 -8.60 -7.98
CA SER A 131 18.20 -10.03 -8.14
C SER A 131 16.94 -10.58 -7.45
N SER A 132 16.51 -11.78 -7.81
CA SER A 132 15.37 -12.44 -7.17
C SER A 132 15.54 -12.59 -5.65
N ALA A 133 16.75 -12.87 -5.18
CA ALA A 133 17.04 -12.97 -3.75
C ALA A 133 16.83 -11.63 -3.01
N GLN A 134 17.28 -10.53 -3.60
CA GLN A 134 17.05 -9.19 -3.04
C GLN A 134 15.56 -8.80 -3.05
N LEU A 135 14.83 -9.19 -4.09
CA LEU A 135 13.38 -8.91 -4.17
C LEU A 135 12.57 -9.72 -3.15
N LEU A 136 12.95 -10.97 -2.87
CA LEU A 136 12.26 -11.81 -1.88
C LEU A 136 12.54 -11.37 -0.44
N LYS A 137 13.77 -10.92 -0.16
CA LYS A 137 14.19 -10.48 1.19
C LYS A 137 14.79 -9.07 1.12
N PRO A 138 13.97 -8.06 0.78
CA PRO A 138 14.47 -6.72 0.61
C PRO A 138 14.92 -6.14 1.95
N GLN A 139 16.07 -5.48 1.93
CA GLN A 139 16.49 -4.64 3.04
C GLN A 139 15.99 -3.22 2.78
N ALA A 140 14.99 -2.81 3.55
CA ALA A 140 14.44 -1.48 3.45
C ALA A 140 15.47 -0.43 3.89
N LEU A 141 15.69 0.56 3.04
CA LEU A 141 16.56 1.68 3.35
C LEU A 141 15.77 2.70 4.17
N ASP A 142 16.15 2.89 5.43
CA ASP A 142 15.52 3.89 6.30
C ASP A 142 16.04 5.29 5.97
N LEU A 143 15.21 6.12 5.35
CA LEU A 143 15.56 7.47 4.96
C LEU A 143 15.48 8.49 6.09
N VAL A 144 15.06 8.09 7.28
CA VAL A 144 14.84 8.99 8.40
C VAL A 144 15.89 8.76 9.49
N SER A 145 16.44 9.82 10.05
CA SER A 145 17.41 9.76 11.13
C SER A 145 16.89 8.99 12.33
N ARG A 146 17.78 8.41 13.12
CA ARG A 146 17.42 7.56 14.26
C ARG A 146 16.49 8.25 15.26
N ASP A 147 16.65 9.55 15.45
CA ASP A 147 15.81 10.39 16.31
C ASP A 147 14.45 10.75 15.69
N GLY A 148 14.19 10.37 14.43
CA GLY A 148 12.95 10.61 13.71
C GLY A 148 12.72 12.04 13.24
N LYS A 149 13.68 12.96 13.44
CA LYS A 149 13.47 14.39 13.24
C LYS A 149 13.77 14.92 11.84
N ARG A 150 14.61 14.22 11.06
CA ARG A 150 15.03 14.65 9.73
C ARG A 150 15.32 13.48 8.82
N VAL A 151 15.39 13.73 7.54
CA VAL A 151 15.91 12.75 6.58
C VAL A 151 17.42 12.59 6.74
N VAL A 152 17.95 11.42 6.39
CA VAL A 152 19.39 11.14 6.34
C VAL A 152 19.94 11.78 5.05
N PRO A 153 20.79 12.82 5.10
CA PRO A 153 21.20 13.56 3.90
C PRO A 153 21.88 12.70 2.84
N SER A 154 22.65 11.70 3.22
CA SER A 154 23.35 10.77 2.31
C SER A 154 22.40 9.80 1.59
N LEU A 155 21.16 9.63 2.07
CA LEU A 155 20.15 8.74 1.51
C LEU A 155 19.03 9.51 0.79
N TRP A 156 18.90 10.80 1.07
CA TRP A 156 17.92 11.66 0.41
C TRP A 156 18.49 12.20 -0.92
N SER A 157 17.74 12.02 -1.98
CA SER A 157 18.12 12.52 -3.29
C SER A 157 16.98 13.28 -3.98
N GLN A 158 17.32 14.08 -4.97
CA GLN A 158 16.33 14.74 -5.82
C GLN A 158 15.42 13.73 -6.55
N ASP A 159 15.91 12.53 -6.87
CA ASP A 159 15.11 11.47 -7.49
C ASP A 159 14.00 11.00 -6.54
N VAL A 160 14.27 10.86 -5.24
CA VAL A 160 13.27 10.51 -4.21
C VAL A 160 12.18 11.58 -4.13
N SER A 161 12.57 12.85 -4.00
CA SER A 161 11.63 13.98 -3.96
C SER A 161 10.79 14.05 -5.24
N SER A 162 11.43 13.90 -6.41
CA SER A 162 10.78 13.92 -7.72
C SER A 162 9.82 12.74 -7.93
N MET A 163 10.15 11.54 -7.43
CA MET A 163 9.26 10.38 -7.48
C MET A 163 7.97 10.62 -6.69
N ILE A 164 8.08 11.14 -5.46
CA ILE A 164 6.89 11.45 -4.63
C ILE A 164 6.06 12.54 -5.30
N LYS A 165 6.69 13.58 -5.85
CA LYS A 165 6.02 14.65 -6.59
C LYS A 165 5.30 14.11 -7.83
N LEU A 166 5.95 13.24 -8.58
CA LEU A 166 5.39 12.62 -9.77
C LEU A 166 4.13 11.80 -9.43
N ALA A 167 4.18 10.98 -8.39
CA ALA A 167 3.03 10.25 -7.88
C ALA A 167 1.91 11.20 -7.41
N ALA A 168 2.24 12.26 -6.68
CA ALA A 168 1.26 13.21 -6.17
C ALA A 168 0.57 14.03 -7.28
N LYS A 169 1.22 14.24 -8.41
CA LYS A 169 0.64 14.94 -9.57
C LYS A 169 -0.28 14.06 -10.42
N ASP A 170 -0.28 12.74 -10.24
CA ASP A 170 -1.24 11.86 -10.92
C ASP A 170 -2.67 12.17 -10.44
N ASN A 171 -3.61 12.25 -11.39
CA ASN A 171 -5.00 12.64 -11.12
C ASN A 171 -5.79 11.56 -10.36
N ASP A 172 -5.33 10.32 -10.41
CA ASP A 172 -5.99 9.21 -9.70
C ASP A 172 -5.53 9.12 -8.24
N VAL A 173 -4.42 9.76 -7.88
CA VAL A 173 -3.90 9.78 -6.51
C VAL A 173 -4.66 10.80 -5.66
N THR A 174 -5.22 10.34 -4.55
CA THR A 174 -5.87 11.21 -3.54
C THR A 174 -4.98 11.50 -2.36
N ARG A 175 -4.15 10.54 -1.94
CA ARG A 175 -3.26 10.68 -0.78
C ARG A 175 -1.97 9.88 -0.96
N ILE A 176 -0.92 10.42 -0.39
CA ILE A 176 0.35 9.74 -0.20
C ILE A 176 0.74 9.91 1.26
N PHE A 177 0.99 8.80 1.97
CA PHE A 177 1.47 8.85 3.34
C PHE A 177 2.98 8.63 3.36
N VAL A 178 3.69 9.50 4.07
CA VAL A 178 5.14 9.45 4.28
C VAL A 178 5.46 9.81 5.74
N ASN A 179 6.66 9.47 6.20
CA ASN A 179 7.10 9.89 7.53
C ASN A 179 7.07 11.42 7.68
N PRO A 180 6.76 11.97 8.87
CA PRO A 180 6.77 13.42 9.10
C PRO A 180 8.07 14.13 8.69
N ALA A 181 9.23 13.52 8.94
CA ALA A 181 10.53 14.07 8.51
C ALA A 181 10.67 14.14 6.98
N ILE A 182 10.15 13.13 6.27
CA ILE A 182 10.09 13.13 4.80
C ILE A 182 9.17 14.24 4.32
N LYS A 183 7.97 14.39 4.92
CA LYS A 183 7.06 15.47 4.57
C LYS A 183 7.68 16.85 4.79
N GLN A 184 8.40 17.05 5.88
CA GLN A 184 9.12 18.29 6.16
C GLN A 184 10.17 18.57 5.07
N GLN A 185 10.98 17.59 4.71
CA GLN A 185 11.98 17.73 3.66
C GLN A 185 11.35 18.08 2.31
N LEU A 186 10.25 17.41 1.93
CA LEU A 186 9.51 17.74 0.71
C LEU A 186 9.00 19.18 0.70
N CYS A 187 8.61 19.73 1.84
CA CYS A 187 8.21 21.13 1.95
C CYS A 187 9.39 22.11 1.76
N LEU A 188 10.61 21.70 2.11
CA LEU A 188 11.82 22.48 1.82
C LEU A 188 12.21 22.39 0.35
N ASP A 189 12.11 21.21 -0.25
CA ASP A 189 12.53 20.95 -1.64
C ASP A 189 11.57 21.50 -2.70
N ALA A 190 10.31 21.77 -2.34
CA ALA A 190 9.23 22.03 -3.30
C ALA A 190 9.36 23.36 -4.07
N GLY A 191 10.13 24.33 -3.55
CA GLY A 191 10.21 25.66 -4.16
C GLY A 191 8.83 26.33 -4.26
N THR A 192 8.50 26.87 -5.42
CA THR A 192 7.22 27.56 -5.69
C THR A 192 6.08 26.61 -6.08
N ASP A 193 6.39 25.46 -6.69
CA ASP A 193 5.39 24.43 -7.08
C ASP A 193 5.02 23.54 -5.88
N ARG A 194 4.01 23.95 -5.12
CA ARG A 194 3.67 23.35 -3.82
C ARG A 194 2.29 22.66 -3.78
N ASP A 195 1.45 22.80 -4.81
CA ASP A 195 0.05 22.31 -4.77
C ASP A 195 -0.05 20.78 -4.58
N TRP A 196 0.86 20.03 -5.16
CA TRP A 196 0.94 18.58 -5.00
C TRP A 196 1.18 18.12 -3.55
N LEU A 197 1.80 18.97 -2.72
CA LEU A 197 2.05 18.68 -1.30
C LEU A 197 0.76 18.47 -0.50
N ARG A 198 -0.39 18.99 -0.97
CA ARG A 198 -1.68 18.78 -0.30
C ARG A 198 -2.11 17.32 -0.28
N LYS A 199 -1.68 16.52 -1.26
CA LYS A 199 -1.93 15.08 -1.29
C LYS A 199 -0.98 14.30 -0.40
N VAL A 200 0.19 14.85 -0.04
CA VAL A 200 1.19 14.18 0.79
C VAL A 200 0.90 14.46 2.27
N ARG A 201 0.62 13.40 3.03
CA ARG A 201 0.24 13.47 4.44
C ARG A 201 1.30 12.84 5.33
N PRO A 202 1.68 13.48 6.44
CA PRO A 202 2.58 12.86 7.41
C PRO A 202 1.86 11.73 8.14
N TRP A 203 2.55 10.58 8.26
CA TRP A 203 2.06 9.44 9.01
C TRP A 203 3.23 8.70 9.64
N PHE A 204 3.06 8.25 10.88
CA PHE A 204 4.12 7.52 11.58
C PHE A 204 4.56 6.28 10.78
N GLN A 205 5.76 5.76 11.09
CA GLN A 205 6.45 4.75 10.29
C GLN A 205 6.80 5.30 8.91
N HIS A 206 6.39 4.74 7.79
CA HIS A 206 6.63 5.21 6.41
C HIS A 206 8.03 5.85 6.18
N ARG A 207 9.06 5.20 6.78
CA ARG A 207 10.44 5.72 6.78
C ARG A 207 11.22 5.31 5.54
N ALA A 208 10.82 4.19 4.90
CA ALA A 208 11.48 3.59 3.76
C ALA A 208 10.62 3.56 2.49
N HIS A 209 9.33 3.86 2.60
CA HIS A 209 8.38 3.82 1.49
C HIS A 209 7.36 4.95 1.61
N MET A 210 6.75 5.28 0.50
CA MET A 210 5.50 6.04 0.46
C MET A 210 4.34 5.06 0.27
N HIS A 211 3.25 5.27 1.02
CA HIS A 211 1.99 4.59 0.81
C HIS A 211 1.10 5.48 -0.06
N VAL A 212 0.78 5.01 -1.25
CA VAL A 212 -0.06 5.74 -2.21
C VAL A 212 -1.47 5.19 -2.21
N ARG A 213 -2.45 6.08 -2.21
CA ARG A 213 -3.88 5.76 -2.26
C ARG A 213 -4.54 6.42 -3.44
N LEU A 214 -5.23 5.64 -4.25
CA LEU A 214 -6.03 6.14 -5.36
C LEU A 214 -7.42 6.60 -4.89
N LYS A 215 -8.10 7.37 -5.73
CA LYS A 215 -9.53 7.65 -5.60
C LYS A 215 -10.35 6.38 -5.81
N CYS A 216 -11.54 6.34 -5.24
CA CYS A 216 -12.50 5.30 -5.59
C CYS A 216 -12.86 5.45 -7.09
N PRO A 217 -12.86 4.34 -7.85
CA PRO A 217 -13.36 4.36 -9.22
C PRO A 217 -14.81 4.88 -9.27
N ALA A 218 -15.19 5.53 -10.36
CA ALA A 218 -16.60 5.78 -10.62
C ALA A 218 -17.28 4.41 -10.91
N ASN A 219 -18.36 4.13 -10.20
CA ASN A 219 -19.19 2.95 -10.43
C ASN A 219 -20.02 3.14 -11.69
#